data_0e5e066f95253a96af6539d16e855b54
#
_entry.id   0e5e066f95253a96af6539d16e855b54
#
_cell.length_a   1.000
_cell.length_b   1.000
_cell.length_c   1.000
_cell.angle_alpha   90.00
_cell.angle_beta   90.00
_cell.angle_gamma   90.00
#
_symmetry.space_group_name_H-M   'P 1'
#
loop_
_entity.id
_entity.type
_entity.pdbx_description
1 polymer ?
#
loop_
_entity_poly.entity_id
_entity_poly.type
_entity_poly.pdbx_seq_one_letter_code
_entity_poly.pdbx_strand_id
1 'polypeptide(L)'
;MTAQIVHELTAPARRGPMAIPLLLRKLQLNQNLSARPGSLLNVGICAVNALRNPRPTQAWLAFLSEFERQHSLSAAHPETVRKPLRNFAVHNLSSAQRVALLRSHYSITAKILPACILSTLWSGSTVTAGSLTGKKGKYLLTLGSDQHCRKEGELTFTLTAEDGIDLAKLTFTFAVREKVTPERTLLIGGLQGPPTCFGPGAKERIIKATRDLSGLRPKMVVFLAAEALALAAGAKALHAVSNLTHTINGEARYQRRKRYADYDSFWIERGGTPAEWGFSIPLQIGPSSLSG
;
A
#
# COMPACT_ATOMS: atom_id res chain seq x y z
N MET A 1 -12.45 -6.70 -18.52
CA MET A 1 -11.05 -6.34 -18.81
C MET A 1 -10.04 -7.00 -17.87
N THR A 2 -10.34 -7.25 -16.63
CA THR A 2 -9.39 -7.82 -15.65
C THR A 2 -9.28 -9.34 -15.71
N ALA A 3 -10.36 -10.10 -15.98
CA ALA A 3 -10.29 -11.54 -16.25
C ALA A 3 -9.44 -11.83 -17.50
N GLN A 4 -9.58 -10.99 -18.51
CA GLN A 4 -8.77 -11.02 -19.71
C GLN A 4 -7.28 -10.74 -19.40
N ILE A 5 -7.00 -9.84 -18.46
CA ILE A 5 -5.63 -9.52 -18.01
C ILE A 5 -5.01 -10.71 -17.26
N VAL A 6 -5.74 -11.37 -16.36
CA VAL A 6 -5.23 -12.55 -15.64
C VAL A 6 -5.07 -13.72 -16.61
N HIS A 7 -6.02 -13.91 -17.53
CA HIS A 7 -5.94 -14.95 -18.57
C HIS A 7 -4.78 -14.68 -19.54
N GLU A 8 -4.53 -13.45 -19.97
CA GLU A 8 -3.35 -13.08 -20.77
C GLU A 8 -2.03 -13.31 -20.02
N LEU A 9 -2.01 -13.07 -18.71
CA LEU A 9 -0.83 -13.30 -17.87
C LEU A 9 -0.56 -14.80 -17.60
N THR A 10 -1.57 -15.65 -17.76
CA THR A 10 -1.48 -17.11 -17.54
C THR A 10 -1.38 -17.93 -18.84
N ALA A 11 -1.74 -17.37 -20.01
CA ALA A 11 -1.66 -18.03 -21.32
C ALA A 11 -0.20 -18.39 -21.73
N PRO A 12 0.12 -19.47 -22.53
CA PRO A 12 1.49 -19.91 -22.85
C PRO A 12 2.32 -18.85 -23.62
N ALA A 13 3.50 -18.47 -23.08
CA ALA A 13 4.34 -17.41 -23.66
C ALA A 13 5.01 -17.81 -24.95
N ARG A 14 4.93 -16.98 -25.95
CA ARG A 14 6.00 -16.92 -26.95
C ARG A 14 7.25 -16.35 -26.24
N ARG A 15 8.35 -17.11 -26.25
CA ARG A 15 9.61 -16.73 -25.62
C ARG A 15 10.16 -15.46 -26.26
N GLY A 16 10.12 -14.35 -25.55
CA GLY A 16 10.79 -13.12 -25.96
C GLY A 16 11.88 -12.72 -24.97
N PRO A 17 13.14 -12.55 -25.41
CA PRO A 17 14.30 -12.31 -24.53
C PRO A 17 14.37 -10.89 -23.93
N MET A 18 13.40 -10.00 -24.16
CA MET A 18 13.50 -8.55 -23.85
C MET A 18 13.22 -8.13 -22.39
N ALA A 19 12.66 -8.98 -21.54
CA ALA A 19 12.25 -8.55 -20.19
C ALA A 19 13.42 -8.28 -19.24
N ILE A 20 14.49 -9.06 -19.35
CA ILE A 20 15.64 -8.97 -18.43
C ILE A 20 16.48 -7.72 -18.68
N PRO A 21 16.90 -7.40 -19.91
CA PRO A 21 17.62 -6.15 -20.17
C PRO A 21 16.85 -4.90 -19.73
N LEU A 22 15.53 -4.87 -19.98
CA LEU A 22 14.68 -3.75 -19.57
C LEU A 22 14.56 -3.68 -18.05
N LEU A 23 14.41 -4.82 -17.36
CA LEU A 23 14.40 -4.89 -15.90
C LEU A 23 15.72 -4.38 -15.32
N LEU A 24 16.84 -4.89 -15.82
CA LEU A 24 18.17 -4.47 -15.38
C LEU A 24 18.39 -2.98 -15.63
N ARG A 25 18.00 -2.46 -16.80
CA ARG A 25 18.06 -1.03 -17.11
C ARG A 25 17.22 -0.20 -16.14
N LYS A 26 15.97 -0.58 -15.86
CA LYS A 26 15.11 0.12 -14.88
C LYS A 26 15.62 -0.02 -13.44
N LEU A 27 16.33 -1.08 -13.10
CA LEU A 27 16.97 -1.26 -11.80
C LEU A 27 18.32 -0.51 -11.68
N GLN A 28 19.01 -0.29 -12.79
CA GLN A 28 20.33 0.36 -12.84
C GLN A 28 20.26 1.87 -12.96
N LEU A 29 19.17 2.45 -13.48
CA LEU A 29 19.02 3.89 -13.71
C LEU A 29 19.05 4.75 -12.42
N ASN A 30 19.13 4.13 -11.24
CA ASN A 30 19.28 4.81 -9.95
C ASN A 30 20.56 4.37 -9.21
N GLN A 31 21.71 4.36 -9.88
CA GLN A 31 23.02 4.00 -9.28
C GLN A 31 23.59 5.00 -8.28
N ASN A 32 22.83 5.96 -7.80
CA ASN A 32 23.14 6.69 -6.56
C ASN A 32 22.81 5.85 -5.29
N LEU A 33 22.47 4.58 -5.45
CA LEU A 33 22.40 3.63 -4.36
C LEU A 33 23.84 3.33 -3.91
N SER A 34 24.26 4.01 -2.85
CA SER A 34 25.44 3.63 -2.03
C SER A 34 25.53 2.11 -1.96
N ALA A 35 26.70 1.57 -2.33
CA ALA A 35 27.01 0.15 -2.43
C ALA A 35 26.91 -0.54 -1.05
N ARG A 36 25.68 -0.71 -0.53
CA ARG A 36 25.43 -1.59 0.61
C ARG A 36 25.36 -3.02 0.12
N PRO A 37 26.11 -3.97 0.72
CA PRO A 37 26.14 -5.38 0.29
C PRO A 37 24.74 -6.03 0.12
N GLY A 38 23.76 -5.59 0.93
CA GLY A 38 22.37 -6.05 0.80
C GLY A 38 21.63 -5.58 -0.45
N SER A 39 22.14 -4.60 -1.21
CA SER A 39 21.48 -4.15 -2.45
C SER A 39 21.70 -5.11 -3.61
N LEU A 40 22.90 -5.68 -3.75
CA LEU A 40 23.25 -6.66 -4.79
C LEU A 40 22.48 -7.97 -4.59
N LEU A 41 22.37 -8.45 -3.36
CA LEU A 41 21.58 -9.63 -3.04
C LEU A 41 20.09 -9.42 -3.40
N ASN A 42 19.53 -8.26 -3.10
CA ASN A 42 18.16 -7.95 -3.45
C ASN A 42 17.93 -7.85 -4.97
N VAL A 43 18.90 -7.34 -5.72
CA VAL A 43 18.85 -7.32 -7.21
C VAL A 43 18.91 -8.74 -7.74
N GLY A 44 19.78 -9.60 -7.21
CA GLY A 44 19.88 -11.01 -7.58
C GLY A 44 18.57 -11.78 -7.33
N ILE A 45 17.98 -11.62 -6.16
CA ILE A 45 16.67 -12.23 -5.82
C ILE A 45 15.58 -11.75 -6.79
N CYS A 46 15.54 -10.45 -7.11
CA CYS A 46 14.58 -9.92 -8.06
C CYS A 46 14.79 -10.49 -9.47
N ALA A 47 16.04 -10.62 -9.92
CA ALA A 47 16.37 -11.22 -11.22
C ALA A 47 15.92 -12.70 -11.30
N VAL A 48 16.20 -13.49 -10.27
CA VAL A 48 15.74 -14.90 -10.19
C VAL A 48 14.20 -14.97 -10.20
N ASN A 49 13.51 -14.12 -9.44
CA ASN A 49 12.05 -14.11 -9.41
C ASN A 49 11.45 -13.64 -10.75
N ALA A 50 12.11 -12.71 -11.44
CA ALA A 50 11.71 -12.29 -12.78
C ALA A 50 11.87 -13.42 -13.81
N LEU A 51 12.96 -14.20 -13.73
CA LEU A 51 13.19 -15.40 -14.56
C LEU A 51 12.15 -16.49 -14.31
N ARG A 52 11.73 -16.67 -13.05
CA ARG A 52 10.68 -17.63 -12.68
C ARG A 52 9.28 -17.20 -13.11
N ASN A 53 9.07 -15.90 -13.28
CA ASN A 53 7.77 -15.29 -13.63
C ASN A 53 7.90 -14.29 -14.80
N PRO A 54 8.35 -14.75 -15.99
CA PRO A 54 8.74 -13.85 -17.09
C PRO A 54 7.56 -13.00 -17.61
N ARG A 55 6.37 -13.60 -17.72
CA ARG A 55 5.18 -12.91 -18.25
C ARG A 55 4.66 -11.81 -17.33
N PRO A 56 4.37 -12.06 -16.01
CA PRO A 56 4.00 -11.01 -15.10
C PRO A 56 5.04 -9.89 -15.06
N THR A 57 6.34 -10.24 -15.10
CA THR A 57 7.43 -9.26 -15.12
C THR A 57 7.37 -8.39 -16.37
N GLN A 58 7.23 -8.99 -17.55
CA GLN A 58 7.13 -8.25 -18.81
C GLN A 58 5.89 -7.35 -18.85
N ALA A 59 4.74 -7.88 -18.45
CA ALA A 59 3.50 -7.11 -18.38
C ALA A 59 3.60 -5.92 -17.41
N TRP A 60 4.32 -6.09 -16.30
CA TRP A 60 4.57 -5.00 -15.34
C TRP A 60 5.49 -3.93 -15.91
N LEU A 61 6.60 -4.31 -16.53
CA LEU A 61 7.55 -3.36 -17.12
C LEU A 61 6.93 -2.58 -18.29
N ALA A 62 6.14 -3.25 -19.11
CA ALA A 62 5.39 -2.61 -20.20
C ALA A 62 4.37 -1.61 -19.65
N PHE A 63 3.63 -2.00 -18.61
CA PHE A 63 2.69 -1.11 -17.93
C PHE A 63 3.40 0.14 -17.36
N LEU A 64 4.52 -0.03 -16.66
CA LEU A 64 5.27 1.10 -16.10
C LEU A 64 5.71 2.08 -17.19
N SER A 65 6.28 1.57 -18.30
CA SER A 65 6.75 2.43 -19.40
C SER A 65 5.61 3.18 -20.06
N GLU A 66 4.47 2.54 -20.24
CA GLU A 66 3.28 3.18 -20.82
C GLU A 66 2.66 4.19 -19.86
N PHE A 67 2.58 3.86 -18.59
CA PHE A 67 2.04 4.75 -17.55
C PHE A 67 2.91 6.00 -17.39
N GLU A 68 4.24 5.85 -17.35
CA GLU A 68 5.20 6.96 -17.36
C GLU A 68 4.98 7.89 -18.56
N ARG A 69 4.82 7.32 -19.75
CA ARG A 69 4.59 8.07 -20.98
C ARG A 69 3.25 8.81 -21.00
N GLN A 70 2.16 8.11 -20.63
CA GLN A 70 0.80 8.67 -20.64
C GLN A 70 0.61 9.83 -19.66
N HIS A 71 1.28 9.78 -18.53
CA HIS A 71 1.14 10.78 -17.47
C HIS A 71 2.35 11.72 -17.37
N SER A 72 3.29 11.67 -18.34
CA SER A 72 4.50 12.50 -18.36
C SER A 72 5.31 12.43 -17.06
N LEU A 73 5.42 11.20 -16.51
CA LEU A 73 6.10 10.96 -15.24
C LEU A 73 7.58 10.62 -15.45
N SER A 74 8.39 10.86 -14.42
CA SER A 74 9.76 10.36 -14.37
C SER A 74 9.80 8.83 -14.34
N ALA A 75 10.98 8.24 -14.52
CA ALA A 75 11.15 6.80 -14.38
C ALA A 75 10.69 6.31 -12.97
N ALA A 76 10.00 5.19 -12.93
CA ALA A 76 9.51 4.61 -11.69
C ALA A 76 10.65 4.35 -10.69
N HIS A 77 10.38 4.63 -9.42
CA HIS A 77 11.33 4.31 -8.35
C HIS A 77 11.66 2.81 -8.35
N PRO A 78 12.94 2.38 -8.13
CA PRO A 78 13.32 0.97 -8.17
C PRO A 78 12.50 0.06 -7.26
N GLU A 79 12.02 0.58 -6.13
CA GLU A 79 11.15 -0.17 -5.25
C GLU A 79 9.80 -0.51 -5.91
N THR A 80 9.23 0.41 -6.67
CA THR A 80 8.01 0.18 -7.46
C THR A 80 8.23 -0.92 -8.50
N VAL A 81 9.37 -0.89 -9.20
CA VAL A 81 9.73 -1.93 -10.18
C VAL A 81 9.81 -3.31 -9.53
N ARG A 82 10.30 -3.41 -8.30
CA ARG A 82 10.53 -4.68 -7.57
C ARG A 82 9.28 -5.26 -6.91
N LYS A 83 8.25 -4.45 -6.65
CA LYS A 83 7.08 -4.86 -5.84
C LYS A 83 6.43 -6.18 -6.27
N PRO A 84 6.12 -6.45 -7.55
CA PRO A 84 5.49 -7.72 -7.92
C PRO A 84 6.43 -8.93 -7.81
N LEU A 85 7.74 -8.71 -7.66
CA LEU A 85 8.74 -9.76 -7.57
C LEU A 85 8.99 -10.25 -6.12
N ARG A 86 8.25 -9.74 -5.14
CA ARG A 86 8.34 -10.10 -3.73
C ARG A 86 6.96 -10.10 -3.08
N ASN A 87 6.85 -10.55 -1.82
CA ASN A 87 5.60 -10.46 -1.07
C ASN A 87 5.13 -9.00 -0.98
N PHE A 88 3.85 -8.79 -1.31
CA PHE A 88 3.25 -7.47 -1.38
C PHE A 88 1.75 -7.54 -1.08
N ALA A 89 1.26 -6.58 -0.29
CA ALA A 89 -0.09 -6.36 0.16
C ALA A 89 -0.69 -7.52 0.98
N VAL A 90 -0.84 -8.69 0.40
CA VAL A 90 -1.40 -9.88 1.05
C VAL A 90 -0.39 -11.03 0.94
N HIS A 91 -0.30 -11.83 2.01
CA HIS A 91 0.49 -13.07 2.00
C HIS A 91 -0.03 -14.02 0.90
N ASN A 92 0.89 -14.72 0.23
CA ASN A 92 0.60 -15.74 -0.80
C ASN A 92 -0.02 -15.27 -2.13
N LEU A 93 -0.07 -13.99 -2.45
CA LEU A 93 -0.40 -13.57 -3.80
C LEU A 93 0.64 -14.07 -4.80
N SER A 94 0.20 -14.60 -5.94
CA SER A 94 1.05 -14.90 -7.09
C SER A 94 1.62 -13.61 -7.71
N SER A 95 2.70 -13.72 -8.49
CA SER A 95 3.26 -12.56 -9.21
C SER A 95 2.25 -11.93 -10.17
N ALA A 96 1.38 -12.73 -10.80
CA ALA A 96 0.32 -12.23 -11.69
C ALA A 96 -0.73 -11.41 -10.90
N GLN A 97 -1.17 -11.92 -9.76
CA GLN A 97 -2.13 -11.20 -8.89
C GLN A 97 -1.53 -9.89 -8.35
N ARG A 98 -0.24 -9.90 -7.96
CA ARG A 98 0.45 -8.67 -7.55
C ARG A 98 0.54 -7.63 -8.67
N VAL A 99 0.84 -8.05 -9.90
CA VAL A 99 0.84 -7.17 -11.07
C VAL A 99 -0.55 -6.61 -11.33
N ALA A 100 -1.60 -7.43 -11.28
CA ALA A 100 -2.98 -6.98 -11.45
C ALA A 100 -3.38 -5.95 -10.39
N LEU A 101 -3.03 -6.21 -9.13
CA LEU A 101 -3.27 -5.30 -8.00
C LEU A 101 -2.57 -3.94 -8.21
N LEU A 102 -1.29 -3.95 -8.55
CA LEU A 102 -0.50 -2.73 -8.78
C LEU A 102 -1.01 -1.93 -9.99
N ARG A 103 -1.34 -2.59 -11.10
CA ARG A 103 -1.94 -1.93 -12.27
C ARG A 103 -3.27 -1.27 -11.91
N SER A 104 -4.12 -1.97 -11.15
CA SER A 104 -5.39 -1.40 -10.66
C SER A 104 -5.14 -0.16 -9.82
N HIS A 105 -4.19 -0.21 -8.88
CA HIS A 105 -3.84 0.92 -8.04
C HIS A 105 -3.46 2.15 -8.85
N TYR A 106 -2.47 2.04 -9.72
CA TYR A 106 -2.00 3.18 -10.51
C TYR A 106 -3.05 3.69 -11.48
N SER A 107 -3.82 2.80 -12.10
CA SER A 107 -4.92 3.20 -12.99
C SER A 107 -6.04 3.93 -12.26
N ILE A 108 -6.33 3.60 -11.01
CA ILE A 108 -7.33 4.29 -10.20
C ILE A 108 -6.76 5.62 -9.70
N THR A 109 -5.56 5.63 -9.14
CA THR A 109 -4.94 6.85 -8.62
C THR A 109 -4.78 7.92 -9.69
N ALA A 110 -4.38 7.55 -10.91
CA ALA A 110 -4.28 8.48 -12.03
C ALA A 110 -5.62 9.10 -12.46
N LYS A 111 -6.75 8.45 -12.14
CA LYS A 111 -8.10 8.98 -12.44
C LYS A 111 -8.64 9.89 -11.36
N ILE A 112 -8.24 9.70 -10.11
CA ILE A 112 -8.81 10.42 -8.96
C ILE A 112 -7.92 11.51 -8.43
N LEU A 113 -6.60 11.46 -8.69
CA LEU A 113 -5.65 12.43 -8.18
C LEU A 113 -5.29 13.46 -9.27
N PRO A 114 -5.15 14.73 -8.91
CA PRO A 114 -4.56 15.75 -9.78
C PRO A 114 -3.16 15.33 -10.25
N ALA A 115 -2.77 15.70 -11.49
CA ALA A 115 -1.51 15.30 -12.08
C ALA A 115 -0.28 15.70 -11.22
N CYS A 116 -0.30 16.86 -10.58
CA CYS A 116 0.78 17.31 -9.69
C CYS A 116 0.91 16.39 -8.45
N ILE A 117 -0.21 15.98 -7.85
CA ILE A 117 -0.22 15.04 -6.72
C ILE A 117 0.29 13.67 -7.17
N LEU A 118 -0.21 13.17 -8.29
CA LEU A 118 0.24 11.90 -8.86
C LEU A 118 1.75 11.91 -9.11
N SER A 119 2.30 12.96 -9.70
CA SER A 119 3.73 13.10 -9.97
C SER A 119 4.56 13.14 -8.68
N THR A 120 4.08 13.86 -7.65
CA THR A 120 4.74 13.92 -6.35
C THR A 120 4.79 12.55 -5.67
N LEU A 121 3.66 11.82 -5.65
CA LEU A 121 3.59 10.48 -5.07
C LEU A 121 4.41 9.46 -5.87
N TRP A 122 4.41 9.59 -7.21
CA TRP A 122 5.20 8.74 -8.09
C TRP A 122 6.70 8.88 -7.85
N SER A 123 7.18 10.08 -7.57
CA SER A 123 8.59 10.34 -7.22
C SER A 123 9.00 9.77 -5.86
N GLY A 124 8.05 9.21 -5.09
CA GLY A 124 8.27 8.71 -3.73
C GLY A 124 8.20 9.79 -2.65
N SER A 125 7.75 10.99 -3.01
CA SER A 125 7.53 12.10 -2.08
C SER A 125 6.16 11.99 -1.39
N THR A 126 5.96 12.77 -0.33
CA THR A 126 4.71 12.85 0.42
C THR A 126 3.99 14.16 0.12
N VAL A 127 2.67 14.14 0.21
CA VAL A 127 1.82 15.33 0.12
C VAL A 127 1.07 15.51 1.43
N THR A 128 0.77 16.76 1.79
CA THR A 128 -0.13 17.06 2.89
C THR A 128 -1.56 16.77 2.45
N ALA A 129 -2.21 15.82 3.12
CA ALA A 129 -3.61 15.48 2.89
C ALA A 129 -4.56 16.34 3.74
N GLY A 130 -4.08 16.87 4.86
CA GLY A 130 -4.84 17.73 5.74
C GLY A 130 -4.15 17.99 7.06
N SER A 131 -4.79 18.78 7.91
CA SER A 131 -4.36 19.02 9.28
C SER A 131 -5.56 18.99 10.22
N LEU A 132 -5.33 18.56 11.46
CA LEU A 132 -6.33 18.58 12.53
C LEU A 132 -5.82 19.47 13.65
N THR A 133 -6.71 20.28 14.20
CA THR A 133 -6.40 21.08 15.38
C THR A 133 -7.07 20.42 16.59
N GLY A 134 -6.24 19.96 17.52
CA GLY A 134 -6.68 19.49 18.82
C GLY A 134 -6.94 20.66 19.78
N LYS A 135 -7.24 20.33 21.04
CA LYS A 135 -7.42 21.34 22.11
C LYS A 135 -6.11 22.07 22.46
N LYS A 136 -4.96 21.40 22.29
CA LYS A 136 -3.63 21.89 22.73
C LYS A 136 -2.56 21.79 21.67
N GLY A 137 -2.76 21.01 20.58
CA GLY A 137 -1.75 20.74 19.56
C GLY A 137 -2.33 20.62 18.16
N LYS A 138 -1.45 20.66 17.19
CA LYS A 138 -1.77 20.43 15.77
C LYS A 138 -1.25 19.07 15.32
N TYR A 139 -1.96 18.47 14.40
CA TYR A 139 -1.63 17.17 13.81
C TYR A 139 -1.64 17.29 12.31
N LEU A 140 -0.60 16.76 11.68
CA LEU A 140 -0.47 16.76 10.24
C LEU A 140 -0.85 15.38 9.70
N LEU A 141 -1.75 15.34 8.74
CA LEU A 141 -2.08 14.15 7.97
C LEU A 141 -1.38 14.23 6.61
N THR A 142 -0.52 13.28 6.32
CA THR A 142 0.18 13.19 5.04
C THR A 142 -0.19 11.91 4.29
N LEU A 143 -0.04 11.95 2.96
CA LEU A 143 -0.18 10.81 2.08
C LEU A 143 1.10 10.62 1.27
N GLY A 144 1.65 9.42 1.24
CA GLY A 144 2.86 9.14 0.49
C GLY A 144 3.28 7.68 0.53
N SER A 145 4.44 7.38 -0.01
CA SER A 145 5.06 6.06 0.08
C SER A 145 5.91 5.97 1.35
N ASP A 146 5.70 4.96 2.19
CA ASP A 146 6.50 4.72 3.39
C ASP A 146 7.46 3.55 3.20
N GLN A 147 8.75 3.79 3.42
CA GLN A 147 9.82 2.80 3.26
C GLN A 147 9.67 1.60 4.20
N HIS A 148 9.12 1.80 5.41
CA HIS A 148 8.93 0.76 6.41
C HIS A 148 7.69 -0.09 6.11
N CYS A 149 6.66 0.52 5.48
CA CYS A 149 5.39 -0.12 5.14
C CYS A 149 5.31 -0.59 3.67
N ARG A 150 6.39 -0.47 2.90
CA ARG A 150 6.45 -0.73 1.44
C ARG A 150 5.99 -2.12 0.97
N LYS A 151 5.88 -3.09 1.89
CA LYS A 151 5.35 -4.43 1.60
C LYS A 151 3.85 -4.52 1.85
N GLU A 152 3.31 -3.62 2.65
CA GLU A 152 1.92 -3.61 3.06
C GLU A 152 1.02 -2.91 2.03
N GLY A 153 1.58 -2.01 1.19
CA GLY A 153 0.82 -1.30 0.17
C GLY A 153 1.64 -0.28 -0.62
N GLU A 154 0.94 0.49 -1.43
CA GLU A 154 1.50 1.53 -2.30
C GLU A 154 1.55 2.90 -1.62
N LEU A 155 0.48 3.27 -0.95
CA LEU A 155 0.32 4.55 -0.29
C LEU A 155 0.03 4.38 1.19
N THR A 156 0.49 5.34 1.98
CA THR A 156 0.34 5.36 3.43
C THR A 156 -0.20 6.72 3.85
N PHE A 157 -1.30 6.73 4.57
CA PHE A 157 -1.68 7.87 5.40
C PHE A 157 -0.89 7.83 6.69
N THR A 158 -0.23 8.93 7.03
CA THR A 158 0.51 9.10 8.29
C THR A 158 -0.06 10.29 9.05
N LEU A 159 -0.43 10.06 10.31
CA LEU A 159 -0.80 11.12 11.24
C LEU A 159 0.41 11.40 12.14
N THR A 160 0.92 12.62 12.04
CA THR A 160 2.12 13.09 12.77
C THR A 160 1.73 14.18 13.76
N ALA A 161 2.21 14.12 14.99
CA ALA A 161 2.03 15.17 15.98
C ALA A 161 3.00 16.34 15.70
N GLU A 162 2.77 17.48 16.36
CA GLU A 162 3.54 18.71 16.19
C GLU A 162 5.03 18.53 16.50
N ASP A 163 5.38 17.57 17.37
CA ASP A 163 6.77 17.19 17.68
C ASP A 163 7.43 16.29 16.61
N GLY A 164 6.78 16.07 15.46
CA GLY A 164 7.28 15.28 14.35
C GLY A 164 7.15 13.77 14.54
N ILE A 165 6.45 13.31 15.58
CA ILE A 165 6.30 11.88 15.87
C ILE A 165 5.06 11.30 15.20
N ASP A 166 5.23 10.22 14.46
CA ASP A 166 4.14 9.48 13.83
C ASP A 166 3.31 8.76 14.89
N LEU A 167 2.02 9.07 14.94
CA LEU A 167 1.06 8.49 15.88
C LEU A 167 0.30 7.31 15.31
N ALA A 168 0.04 7.33 14.00
CA ALA A 168 -0.61 6.25 13.29
C ALA A 168 -0.23 6.26 11.81
N LYS A 169 -0.17 5.07 11.22
CA LYS A 169 0.03 4.84 9.79
C LYS A 169 -0.98 3.82 9.30
N LEU A 170 -1.60 4.10 8.15
CA LEU A 170 -2.44 3.15 7.44
C LEU A 170 -1.95 3.04 6.01
N THR A 171 -1.53 1.83 5.64
CA THR A 171 -0.99 1.53 4.31
C THR A 171 -2.00 0.76 3.49
N PHE A 172 -2.18 1.18 2.24
CA PHE A 172 -3.22 0.64 1.37
C PHE A 172 -2.81 0.57 -0.09
N THR A 173 -3.62 -0.16 -0.86
CA THR A 173 -3.53 -0.29 -2.31
C THR A 173 -4.93 -0.35 -2.89
N PHE A 174 -5.25 0.44 -3.91
CA PHE A 174 -6.49 0.28 -4.65
C PHE A 174 -6.48 -1.03 -5.44
N ALA A 175 -7.61 -1.71 -5.48
CA ALA A 175 -7.81 -2.95 -6.21
C ALA A 175 -9.09 -2.91 -7.03
N VAL A 176 -9.13 -3.74 -8.06
CA VAL A 176 -10.37 -4.11 -8.74
C VAL A 176 -10.60 -5.59 -8.48
N ARG A 177 -11.70 -5.92 -7.81
CA ARG A 177 -12.10 -7.31 -7.63
C ARG A 177 -12.91 -7.77 -8.84
N GLU A 178 -12.54 -8.94 -9.35
CA GLU A 178 -13.30 -9.59 -10.40
C GLU A 178 -14.54 -10.23 -9.77
N LYS A 179 -15.66 -9.68 -10.10
CA LYS A 179 -17.00 -10.22 -9.88
C LYS A 179 -17.72 -10.18 -11.22
N VAL A 180 -18.99 -10.54 -11.26
CA VAL A 180 -19.84 -10.39 -12.45
C VAL A 180 -19.72 -8.95 -13.01
N THR A 181 -19.67 -7.96 -12.12
CA THR A 181 -19.24 -6.58 -12.42
C THR A 181 -17.96 -6.25 -11.64
N PRO A 182 -16.91 -5.74 -12.30
CA PRO A 182 -15.69 -5.34 -11.63
C PRO A 182 -15.95 -4.27 -10.57
N GLU A 183 -15.58 -4.55 -9.33
CA GLU A 183 -15.76 -3.61 -8.22
C GLU A 183 -14.44 -3.01 -7.79
N ARG A 184 -14.41 -1.69 -7.71
CA ARG A 184 -13.29 -0.98 -7.06
C ARG A 184 -13.35 -1.20 -5.57
N THR A 185 -12.20 -1.44 -4.97
CA THR A 185 -12.04 -1.56 -3.53
C THR A 185 -10.71 -0.94 -3.10
N LEU A 186 -10.59 -0.61 -1.83
CA LEU A 186 -9.33 -0.23 -1.21
C LEU A 186 -8.92 -1.36 -0.26
N LEU A 187 -7.73 -1.92 -0.50
CA LEU A 187 -7.14 -2.98 0.32
C LEU A 187 -6.16 -2.36 1.32
N ILE A 188 -6.47 -2.47 2.60
CA ILE A 188 -5.61 -2.05 3.70
C ILE A 188 -4.67 -3.22 4.03
N GLY A 189 -3.38 -3.02 3.80
CA GLY A 189 -2.35 -4.02 4.07
C GLY A 189 -1.63 -3.84 5.40
N GLY A 190 -1.84 -2.71 6.09
CA GLY A 190 -1.28 -2.46 7.41
C GLY A 190 -1.89 -1.27 8.13
N LEU A 191 -1.95 -1.38 9.47
CA LEU A 191 -2.39 -0.29 10.37
C LEU A 191 -1.51 -0.30 11.61
N GLN A 192 -0.61 0.66 11.71
CA GLN A 192 0.42 0.72 12.73
C GLN A 192 0.17 1.89 13.69
N GLY A 193 0.62 1.75 14.93
CA GLY A 193 0.73 2.83 15.90
C GLY A 193 2.12 3.48 15.89
N PRO A 194 2.47 4.23 16.95
CA PRO A 194 3.79 4.82 17.08
C PRO A 194 4.90 3.78 17.04
N PRO A 195 6.12 4.16 16.62
CA PRO A 195 7.26 3.26 16.60
C PRO A 195 7.53 2.58 17.96
N THR A 196 7.87 1.30 17.92
CA THR A 196 8.12 0.48 19.12
C THR A 196 9.31 0.94 19.96
N CYS A 197 10.21 1.75 19.39
CA CYS A 197 11.34 2.35 20.11
C CYS A 197 10.92 3.27 21.27
N PHE A 198 9.67 3.77 21.27
CA PHE A 198 9.14 4.55 22.38
C PHE A 198 8.70 3.71 23.59
N GLY A 199 8.72 2.37 23.50
CA GLY A 199 8.34 1.50 24.59
C GLY A 199 7.00 1.89 25.25
N PRO A 200 6.92 1.98 26.60
CA PRO A 200 5.71 2.42 27.31
C PRO A 200 5.21 3.80 26.93
N GLY A 201 6.09 4.73 26.57
CA GLY A 201 5.76 6.09 26.13
C GLY A 201 4.89 6.15 24.87
N ALA A 202 4.90 5.11 24.03
CA ALA A 202 4.02 5.03 22.87
C ALA A 202 2.53 5.04 23.27
N LYS A 203 2.16 4.33 24.34
CA LYS A 203 0.78 4.30 24.86
C LYS A 203 0.36 5.66 25.41
N GLU A 204 1.23 6.31 26.15
CA GLU A 204 0.96 7.65 26.70
C GLU A 204 0.74 8.69 25.62
N ARG A 205 1.52 8.66 24.53
CA ARG A 205 1.34 9.53 23.37
C ARG A 205 -0.02 9.32 22.70
N ILE A 206 -0.45 8.08 22.52
CA ILE A 206 -1.79 7.78 21.96
C ILE A 206 -2.89 8.31 22.88
N ILE A 207 -2.77 8.11 24.20
CA ILE A 207 -3.76 8.62 25.17
C ILE A 207 -3.82 10.15 25.12
N LYS A 208 -2.66 10.81 25.13
CA LYS A 208 -2.57 12.28 25.05
C LYS A 208 -3.22 12.81 23.78
N ALA A 209 -2.84 12.24 22.61
CA ALA A 209 -3.41 12.62 21.32
C ALA A 209 -4.92 12.36 21.25
N THR A 210 -5.40 11.23 21.77
CA THR A 210 -6.83 10.90 21.78
C THR A 210 -7.63 11.91 22.62
N ARG A 211 -7.12 12.30 23.80
CA ARG A 211 -7.75 13.32 24.65
C ARG A 211 -7.74 14.69 23.98
N ASP A 212 -6.66 15.03 23.31
CA ASP A 212 -6.49 16.29 22.61
C ASP A 212 -7.44 16.39 21.39
N LEU A 213 -7.60 15.29 20.66
CA LEU A 213 -8.54 15.14 19.54
C LEU A 213 -9.99 14.81 19.97
N SER A 214 -10.38 15.20 21.18
CA SER A 214 -11.76 15.02 21.68
C SER A 214 -12.28 13.58 21.66
N GLY A 215 -11.42 12.62 21.93
CA GLY A 215 -11.74 11.19 21.94
C GLY A 215 -11.41 10.44 20.64
N LEU A 216 -11.08 11.14 19.56
CA LEU A 216 -10.75 10.52 18.30
C LEU A 216 -9.36 9.88 18.37
N ARG A 217 -9.29 8.56 18.28
CA ARG A 217 -8.03 7.81 18.32
C ARG A 217 -7.21 8.04 17.03
N PRO A 218 -5.87 8.20 17.10
CA PRO A 218 -5.00 8.38 15.93
C PRO A 218 -5.21 7.35 14.80
N LYS A 219 -5.39 6.08 15.12
CA LYS A 219 -5.69 5.02 14.13
C LYS A 219 -7.02 5.27 13.40
N MET A 220 -8.02 5.87 14.07
CA MET A 220 -9.28 6.21 13.44
C MET A 220 -9.14 7.37 12.46
N VAL A 221 -8.28 8.34 12.73
CA VAL A 221 -8.03 9.45 11.80
C VAL A 221 -7.53 8.92 10.46
N VAL A 222 -6.48 8.08 10.47
CA VAL A 222 -5.94 7.51 9.23
C VAL A 222 -6.91 6.54 8.56
N PHE A 223 -7.74 5.83 9.33
CA PHE A 223 -8.79 4.97 8.79
C PHE A 223 -9.88 5.77 8.07
N LEU A 224 -10.40 6.81 8.69
CA LEU A 224 -11.42 7.69 8.10
C LEU A 224 -10.88 8.40 6.84
N ALA A 225 -9.60 8.80 6.84
CA ALA A 225 -8.97 9.36 5.65
C ALA A 225 -8.92 8.35 4.48
N ALA A 226 -8.58 7.10 4.78
CA ALA A 226 -8.57 6.04 3.78
C ALA A 226 -9.99 5.72 3.27
N GLU A 227 -10.98 5.72 4.16
CA GLU A 227 -12.39 5.52 3.81
C GLU A 227 -12.90 6.65 2.91
N ALA A 228 -12.62 7.91 3.26
CA ALA A 228 -12.99 9.07 2.44
C ALA A 228 -12.35 9.01 1.04
N LEU A 229 -11.08 8.64 0.95
CA LEU A 229 -10.39 8.47 -0.33
C LEU A 229 -10.98 7.28 -1.13
N ALA A 230 -11.36 6.19 -0.47
CA ALA A 230 -12.02 5.05 -1.10
C ALA A 230 -13.37 5.43 -1.69
N LEU A 231 -14.18 6.18 -0.94
CA LEU A 231 -15.47 6.72 -1.41
C LEU A 231 -15.27 7.65 -2.62
N ALA A 232 -14.31 8.58 -2.55
CA ALA A 232 -13.98 9.47 -3.67
C ALA A 232 -13.51 8.70 -4.92
N ALA A 233 -12.86 7.54 -4.73
CA ALA A 233 -12.46 6.65 -5.82
C ALA A 233 -13.61 5.79 -6.37
N GLY A 234 -14.81 5.89 -5.81
CA GLY A 234 -15.95 5.06 -6.16
C GLY A 234 -15.79 3.60 -5.76
N ALA A 235 -15.03 3.34 -4.69
CA ALA A 235 -14.93 2.00 -4.12
C ALA A 235 -16.27 1.58 -3.51
N LYS A 236 -16.55 0.28 -3.56
CA LYS A 236 -17.79 -0.31 -3.02
C LYS A 236 -17.58 -0.96 -1.65
N ALA A 237 -16.35 -1.28 -1.31
CA ALA A 237 -15.97 -1.87 -0.03
C ALA A 237 -14.52 -1.51 0.32
N LEU A 238 -14.19 -1.60 1.60
CA LEU A 238 -12.83 -1.73 2.08
C LEU A 238 -12.53 -3.21 2.29
N HIS A 239 -11.32 -3.62 1.98
CA HIS A 239 -10.77 -4.90 2.40
C HIS A 239 -9.55 -4.64 3.28
N ALA A 240 -9.32 -5.52 4.25
CA ALA A 240 -8.16 -5.41 5.13
C ALA A 240 -7.54 -6.78 5.37
N VAL A 241 -6.22 -6.82 5.48
CA VAL A 241 -5.53 -8.06 5.84
C VAL A 241 -5.88 -8.46 7.28
N SER A 242 -5.96 -9.76 7.50
CA SER A 242 -6.07 -10.34 8.84
C SER A 242 -4.68 -10.57 9.45
N ASN A 243 -4.66 -10.99 10.70
CA ASN A 243 -3.45 -11.49 11.35
C ASN A 243 -2.81 -12.65 10.56
N LEU A 244 -3.59 -13.43 9.81
CA LEU A 244 -3.10 -14.57 9.01
C LEU A 244 -2.63 -14.15 7.62
N THR A 245 -3.32 -13.22 6.97
CA THR A 245 -3.07 -12.84 5.57
C THR A 245 -2.07 -11.71 5.41
N HIS A 246 -1.59 -11.12 6.50
CA HIS A 246 -0.60 -10.05 6.50
C HIS A 246 0.73 -10.51 5.87
N THR A 247 1.36 -9.65 5.10
CA THR A 247 2.60 -9.93 4.33
C THR A 247 3.78 -10.43 5.17
N ILE A 248 3.80 -10.08 6.46
CA ILE A 248 4.86 -10.51 7.40
C ILE A 248 4.91 -12.03 7.56
N ASN A 249 3.80 -12.73 7.34
CA ASN A 249 3.72 -14.18 7.45
C ASN A 249 4.49 -14.92 6.36
N GLY A 250 4.77 -14.26 5.24
CA GLY A 250 5.55 -14.82 4.13
C GLY A 250 7.06 -14.85 4.36
N GLU A 251 7.55 -14.35 5.48
CA GLU A 251 8.98 -14.28 5.77
C GLU A 251 9.34 -15.06 7.02
N ALA A 252 10.10 -16.16 6.87
CA ALA A 252 10.51 -17.05 7.95
C ALA A 252 11.19 -16.32 9.14
N ARG A 253 11.93 -15.23 8.86
CA ARG A 253 12.58 -14.41 9.89
C ARG A 253 11.60 -13.69 10.82
N TYR A 254 10.35 -13.44 10.37
CA TYR A 254 9.33 -12.76 11.15
C TYR A 254 8.38 -13.70 11.88
N GLN A 255 8.34 -14.98 11.51
CA GLN A 255 7.51 -15.98 12.19
C GLN A 255 7.86 -16.14 13.69
N ARG A 256 9.10 -15.77 14.07
CA ARG A 256 9.58 -15.82 15.47
C ARG A 256 9.31 -14.53 16.26
N ARG A 257 8.86 -13.44 15.62
CA ARG A 257 8.57 -12.17 16.31
C ARG A 257 7.13 -12.14 16.77
N LYS A 258 6.91 -11.85 18.06
CA LYS A 258 5.56 -11.57 18.59
C LYS A 258 4.95 -10.41 17.78
N ARG A 259 3.76 -10.63 17.24
CA ARG A 259 2.96 -9.56 16.65
C ARG A 259 2.47 -8.65 17.77
N TYR A 260 2.68 -7.37 17.64
CA TYR A 260 2.21 -6.36 18.59
C TYR A 260 0.87 -5.75 18.17
N ALA A 261 0.42 -5.98 16.95
CA ALA A 261 -0.84 -5.45 16.44
C ALA A 261 -1.84 -6.59 16.24
N ASP A 262 -2.99 -6.47 16.89
CA ASP A 262 -4.17 -7.28 16.61
C ASP A 262 -5.02 -6.54 15.56
N TYR A 263 -4.91 -7.00 14.33
CA TYR A 263 -5.69 -6.46 13.22
C TYR A 263 -7.14 -6.93 13.25
N ASP A 264 -7.34 -8.20 13.59
CA ASP A 264 -8.64 -8.85 13.48
C ASP A 264 -9.67 -8.19 14.41
N SER A 265 -9.31 -7.95 15.67
CA SER A 265 -10.17 -7.23 16.62
C SER A 265 -10.52 -5.83 16.14
N PHE A 266 -9.56 -5.10 15.55
CA PHE A 266 -9.85 -3.76 15.02
C PHE A 266 -10.84 -3.78 13.87
N TRP A 267 -10.74 -4.76 12.95
CA TRP A 267 -11.66 -4.86 11.83
C TRP A 267 -13.05 -5.30 12.25
N ILE A 268 -13.16 -6.23 13.20
CA ILE A 268 -14.44 -6.68 13.79
C ILE A 268 -15.18 -5.52 14.44
N GLU A 269 -14.47 -4.67 15.20
CA GLU A 269 -15.05 -3.44 15.79
C GLU A 269 -15.61 -2.47 14.74
N ARG A 270 -15.22 -2.60 13.46
CA ARG A 270 -15.70 -1.79 12.33
C ARG A 270 -16.76 -2.50 11.48
N GLY A 271 -17.35 -3.56 11.97
CA GLY A 271 -18.31 -4.35 11.22
C GLY A 271 -17.68 -5.21 10.12
N GLY A 272 -16.37 -5.45 10.21
CA GLY A 272 -15.66 -6.28 9.27
C GLY A 272 -16.10 -7.74 9.36
N THR A 273 -16.34 -8.36 8.22
CA THR A 273 -16.66 -9.78 8.07
C THR A 273 -15.51 -10.51 7.40
N PRO A 274 -15.22 -11.79 7.76
CA PRO A 274 -14.18 -12.57 7.13
C PRO A 274 -14.34 -12.64 5.61
N ALA A 275 -13.25 -12.46 4.88
CA ALA A 275 -13.17 -12.44 3.43
C ALA A 275 -11.84 -13.02 2.93
N GLU A 276 -11.72 -13.21 1.60
CA GLU A 276 -10.55 -13.82 0.96
C GLU A 276 -9.20 -13.20 1.38
N TRP A 277 -9.13 -11.86 1.48
CA TRP A 277 -7.89 -11.15 1.85
C TRP A 277 -7.76 -10.87 3.36
N GLY A 278 -8.70 -11.35 4.16
CA GLY A 278 -8.79 -11.16 5.59
C GLY A 278 -10.18 -10.71 6.00
N PHE A 279 -10.50 -9.42 5.87
CA PHE A 279 -11.80 -8.85 6.21
C PHE A 279 -12.36 -7.99 5.09
N SER A 280 -13.68 -8.01 4.93
CA SER A 280 -14.46 -7.03 4.17
C SER A 280 -15.14 -6.09 5.15
N ILE A 281 -14.90 -4.79 5.01
CA ILE A 281 -15.41 -3.75 5.90
C ILE A 281 -16.39 -2.89 5.11
N PRO A 282 -17.62 -2.70 5.59
CA PRO A 282 -18.59 -1.85 4.93
C PRO A 282 -18.11 -0.40 4.93
N LEU A 283 -18.27 0.29 3.80
CA LEU A 283 -18.08 1.74 3.73
C LEU A 283 -19.28 2.41 4.42
N GLN A 284 -19.01 3.24 5.40
CA GLN A 284 -20.06 4.00 6.07
C GLN A 284 -20.34 5.27 5.24
N ILE A 285 -21.48 5.25 4.52
CA ILE A 285 -21.91 6.36 3.68
C ILE A 285 -22.72 7.32 4.55
N GLY A 286 -22.14 8.47 4.91
CA GLY A 286 -22.88 9.61 5.37
C GLY A 286 -22.49 10.21 6.72
N PRO A 287 -22.92 11.46 7.01
CA PRO A 287 -22.58 12.21 8.22
C PRO A 287 -23.22 11.65 9.51
N SER A 288 -24.00 10.59 9.44
CA SER A 288 -24.65 9.96 10.60
C SER A 288 -23.71 9.22 11.54
N SER A 289 -22.45 9.04 11.19
CA SER A 289 -21.46 8.36 12.06
C SER A 289 -20.63 9.31 12.93
N LEU A 290 -20.89 10.63 12.87
CA LEU A 290 -20.21 11.64 13.70
C LEU A 290 -21.04 12.11 14.90
N SER A 291 -22.24 11.60 15.09
CA SER A 291 -23.10 11.85 16.25
C SER A 291 -23.14 10.63 17.15
N GLY A 292 -22.11 10.48 17.97
CA GLY A 292 -22.00 9.50 19.05
C GLY A 292 -21.01 10.00 20.08
#